data_a0d678f0a5739f9b3afdd863e1073b7d
#
_entry.id   a0d678f0a5739f9b3afdd863e1073b7d
#
_cell.length_a   1.000
_cell.length_b   1.000
_cell.length_c   1.000
_cell.angle_alpha   90.00
_cell.angle_beta   90.00
_cell.angle_gamma   90.00
#
_symmetry.space_group_name_H-M   'P 1'
#
loop_
_entity.id
_entity.type
_entity.pdbx_description
1 polymer ?
#
loop_
_entity_poly.entity_id
_entity_poly.type
_entity_poly.pdbx_seq_one_letter_code
_entity_poly.pdbx_strand_id
1 'polypeptide(L)'
;MGEITVVGSINVDIVAFTKHYPNRGETIFGKKMLTLPGGKGANQAVASAQLGKKVNMIGSIGCDVYGNTTLKSMEEKGINTSYVKRVQEKSTGCAIITVDHTAENTMLVVKGANDDLTAEDIQAAFSMINNSKILLVQMEIPEEAVIEAMIQGRKKGMFVILDPAPADGITERALQYADLIVPNKQETKQLTGIDVIDMDSAFQAAEYFHRMGIKNSIIKMGEKGSLVYEDGKTEYVQGIKVTAVDTVGAGDSFAGALASALSDGADLITAVNFSNIVAALKVTRQGAQAGVPTIEQVNEFCKERGITHYLLETLNT
;
A
#
# COMPACT_ATOMS: atom_id res chain seq x y z
N MET A 1 20.82 -4.87 2.73
CA MET A 1 20.40 -3.95 1.66
C MET A 1 19.03 -4.36 1.19
N GLY A 2 18.11 -3.41 0.99
CA GLY A 2 16.71 -3.70 0.64
C GLY A 2 16.56 -4.06 -0.83
N GLU A 3 15.76 -5.06 -1.11
CA GLU A 3 15.33 -5.41 -2.47
C GLU A 3 14.18 -4.52 -2.93
N ILE A 4 13.42 -3.97 -1.98
CA ILE A 4 12.27 -3.08 -2.20
C ILE A 4 12.53 -1.79 -1.40
N THR A 5 12.32 -0.65 -2.02
CA THR A 5 12.23 0.64 -1.34
C THR A 5 10.78 1.10 -1.34
N VAL A 6 10.26 1.41 -0.16
CA VAL A 6 8.93 2.00 0.02
C VAL A 6 9.10 3.45 0.44
N VAL A 7 8.44 4.36 -0.27
CA VAL A 7 8.42 5.79 0.08
C VAL A 7 6.97 6.17 0.35
N GLY A 8 6.65 6.59 1.58
CA GLY A 8 5.26 6.89 1.91
C GLY A 8 5.02 7.23 3.37
N SER A 9 3.75 7.26 3.72
CA SER A 9 3.28 7.65 5.05
C SER A 9 3.56 6.62 6.14
N ILE A 10 3.79 7.16 7.34
CA ILE A 10 3.90 6.40 8.59
C ILE A 10 2.91 7.04 9.56
N ASN A 11 1.88 6.31 9.97
CA ASN A 11 0.83 6.80 10.85
C ASN A 11 0.68 5.93 12.09
N VAL A 12 -0.01 6.48 13.05
CA VAL A 12 -0.68 5.73 14.11
C VAL A 12 -2.19 5.80 13.88
N ASP A 13 -2.89 4.66 13.97
CA ASP A 13 -4.34 4.59 13.87
C ASP A 13 -4.91 4.51 15.30
N ILE A 14 -5.70 5.51 15.68
CA ILE A 14 -6.42 5.55 16.97
C ILE A 14 -7.87 5.19 16.69
N VAL A 15 -8.26 3.97 17.05
CA VAL A 15 -9.58 3.41 16.79
C VAL A 15 -10.42 3.44 18.05
N ALA A 16 -11.48 4.25 18.08
CA ALA A 16 -12.44 4.34 19.17
C ALA A 16 -13.74 3.63 18.81
N PHE A 17 -14.19 2.69 19.64
CA PHE A 17 -15.44 1.97 19.47
C PHE A 17 -16.55 2.61 20.30
N THR A 18 -17.68 2.89 19.67
CA THR A 18 -18.81 3.57 20.29
C THR A 18 -20.14 2.87 19.96
N LYS A 19 -21.23 3.32 20.57
CA LYS A 19 -22.59 2.85 20.25
C LYS A 19 -23.15 3.56 19.01
N HIS A 20 -22.86 4.86 18.88
CA HIS A 20 -23.24 5.71 17.74
C HIS A 20 -22.23 6.87 17.64
N TYR A 21 -22.22 7.58 16.55
CA TYR A 21 -21.41 8.79 16.42
C TYR A 21 -22.01 9.92 17.27
N PRO A 22 -21.18 10.72 17.95
CA PRO A 22 -21.66 11.88 18.67
C PRO A 22 -22.19 12.94 17.70
N ASN A 23 -23.34 13.54 18.05
CA ASN A 23 -23.83 14.72 17.37
C ASN A 23 -22.94 15.93 17.70
N ARG A 24 -23.05 17.00 16.91
CA ARG A 24 -22.31 18.23 17.18
C ARG A 24 -22.65 18.79 18.56
N GLY A 25 -21.64 18.92 19.43
CA GLY A 25 -21.78 19.37 20.82
C GLY A 25 -22.16 18.29 21.82
N GLU A 26 -22.32 17.03 21.37
CA GLU A 26 -22.61 15.91 22.25
C GLU A 26 -21.32 15.26 22.79
N THR A 27 -21.37 14.81 24.04
CA THR A 27 -20.32 13.97 24.64
C THR A 27 -20.87 12.59 24.91
N ILE A 28 -20.23 11.56 24.38
CA ILE A 28 -20.61 10.16 24.58
C ILE A 28 -19.47 9.34 25.17
N PHE A 29 -19.79 8.20 25.80
CA PHE A 29 -18.78 7.27 26.30
C PHE A 29 -18.46 6.22 25.23
N GLY A 30 -17.16 6.10 24.88
CA GLY A 30 -16.65 4.99 24.07
C GLY A 30 -16.59 3.69 24.89
N LYS A 31 -16.60 2.56 24.20
CA LYS A 31 -16.51 1.21 24.80
C LYS A 31 -15.08 0.70 24.90
N LYS A 32 -14.24 1.03 23.92
CA LYS A 32 -12.88 0.53 23.76
C LYS A 32 -12.10 1.50 22.89
N MET A 33 -10.78 1.59 23.11
CA MET A 33 -9.84 2.28 22.23
C MET A 33 -8.68 1.34 21.90
N LEU A 34 -8.20 1.40 20.67
CA LEU A 34 -6.99 0.73 20.20
C LEU A 34 -6.06 1.78 19.60
N THR A 35 -4.77 1.58 19.77
CA THR A 35 -3.72 2.34 19.09
C THR A 35 -2.90 1.35 18.29
N LEU A 36 -2.89 1.50 16.98
CA LEU A 36 -2.31 0.54 16.04
C LEU A 36 -1.34 1.25 15.08
N PRO A 37 -0.24 0.60 14.66
CA PRO A 37 0.57 1.15 13.58
C PRO A 37 -0.23 1.17 12.28
N GLY A 38 -0.09 2.26 11.52
CA GLY A 38 -0.80 2.51 10.27
C GLY A 38 0.05 3.32 9.27
N GLY A 39 -0.63 3.91 8.29
CA GLY A 39 -0.02 4.61 7.16
C GLY A 39 0.25 3.67 5.99
N LYS A 40 -0.14 4.09 4.78
CA LYS A 40 -0.04 3.23 3.58
C LYS A 40 1.40 2.80 3.31
N GLY A 41 2.36 3.72 3.43
CA GLY A 41 3.78 3.39 3.26
C GLY A 41 4.23 2.32 4.25
N ALA A 42 3.97 2.49 5.54
CA ALA A 42 4.33 1.52 6.56
C ALA A 42 3.59 0.18 6.36
N ASN A 43 2.30 0.19 5.99
CA ASN A 43 1.52 -1.03 5.73
C ASN A 43 2.10 -1.84 4.56
N GLN A 44 2.45 -1.17 3.46
CA GLN A 44 3.02 -1.80 2.27
C GLN A 44 4.45 -2.33 2.52
N ALA A 45 5.24 -1.59 3.32
CA ALA A 45 6.54 -2.05 3.78
C ALA A 45 6.44 -3.31 4.64
N VAL A 46 5.49 -3.33 5.59
CA VAL A 46 5.19 -4.50 6.43
C VAL A 46 4.73 -5.68 5.58
N ALA A 47 3.84 -5.45 4.61
CA ALA A 47 3.37 -6.51 3.72
C ALA A 47 4.52 -7.16 2.94
N SER A 48 5.42 -6.35 2.38
CA SER A 48 6.60 -6.86 1.69
C SER A 48 7.56 -7.61 2.62
N ALA A 49 7.80 -7.09 3.83
CA ALA A 49 8.71 -7.71 4.80
C ALA A 49 8.17 -9.06 5.32
N GLN A 50 6.86 -9.17 5.60
CA GLN A 50 6.21 -10.42 6.01
C GLN A 50 6.26 -11.51 4.93
N LEU A 51 6.42 -11.11 3.68
CA LEU A 51 6.65 -12.03 2.55
C LEU A 51 8.14 -12.33 2.32
N GLY A 52 9.00 -12.05 3.31
CA GLY A 52 10.42 -12.41 3.31
C GLY A 52 11.32 -11.44 2.54
N LYS A 53 10.85 -10.25 2.18
CA LYS A 53 11.67 -9.25 1.45
C LYS A 53 12.45 -8.35 2.39
N LYS A 54 13.64 -7.95 1.94
CA LYS A 54 14.37 -6.86 2.55
C LYS A 54 13.78 -5.54 2.09
N VAL A 55 13.38 -4.70 3.03
CA VAL A 55 12.65 -3.46 2.73
C VAL A 55 13.37 -2.27 3.34
N ASN A 56 13.58 -1.22 2.54
CA ASN A 56 13.94 0.11 3.02
C ASN A 56 12.68 0.96 3.11
N MET A 57 12.45 1.60 4.25
CA MET A 57 11.38 2.56 4.42
C MET A 57 11.93 3.99 4.41
N ILE A 58 11.42 4.82 3.50
CA ILE A 58 11.64 6.27 3.48
C ILE A 58 10.30 6.92 3.84
N GLY A 59 10.31 7.74 4.86
CA GLY A 59 9.12 8.41 5.37
C GLY A 59 9.48 9.42 6.44
N SER A 60 8.48 9.91 7.16
CA SER A 60 8.70 10.90 8.21
C SER A 60 7.79 10.65 9.41
N ILE A 61 8.33 10.82 10.62
CA ILE A 61 7.62 10.70 11.90
C ILE A 61 7.92 11.87 12.80
N GLY A 62 7.04 12.12 13.77
CA GLY A 62 7.32 13.02 14.89
C GLY A 62 8.29 12.43 15.91
N CYS A 63 8.88 13.29 16.73
CA CYS A 63 9.68 12.88 17.88
C CYS A 63 8.81 12.58 19.10
N ASP A 64 7.71 11.88 18.90
CA ASP A 64 6.72 11.51 19.93
C ASP A 64 6.71 10.01 20.23
N VAL A 65 5.87 9.60 21.17
CA VAL A 65 5.73 8.19 21.57
C VAL A 65 5.21 7.32 20.42
N TYR A 66 4.35 7.87 19.56
CA TYR A 66 3.75 7.16 18.46
C TYR A 66 4.78 6.86 17.37
N GLY A 67 5.61 7.86 16.99
CA GLY A 67 6.71 7.67 16.06
C GLY A 67 7.69 6.61 16.54
N ASN A 68 8.09 6.67 17.83
CA ASN A 68 8.99 5.66 18.39
C ASN A 68 8.39 4.25 18.36
N THR A 69 7.10 4.12 18.70
CA THR A 69 6.41 2.82 18.71
C THR A 69 6.28 2.25 17.31
N THR A 70 5.94 3.10 16.33
CA THR A 70 5.77 2.67 14.93
C THR A 70 7.11 2.26 14.31
N LEU A 71 8.20 3.03 14.55
CA LEU A 71 9.54 2.64 14.12
C LEU A 71 9.96 1.28 14.68
N LYS A 72 9.82 1.11 16.00
CA LYS A 72 10.17 -0.15 16.66
C LYS A 72 9.38 -1.32 16.07
N SER A 73 8.08 -1.14 15.82
CA SER A 73 7.25 -2.17 15.19
C SER A 73 7.73 -2.56 13.78
N MET A 74 8.23 -1.62 12.99
CA MET A 74 8.81 -1.89 11.67
C MET A 74 10.17 -2.58 11.77
N GLU A 75 11.03 -2.16 12.67
CA GLU A 75 12.35 -2.75 12.94
C GLU A 75 12.24 -4.21 13.41
N GLU A 76 11.28 -4.51 14.28
CA GLU A 76 10.97 -5.88 14.72
C GLU A 76 10.54 -6.81 13.57
N LYS A 77 10.06 -6.24 12.47
CA LYS A 77 9.71 -6.96 11.23
C LYS A 77 10.85 -6.97 10.19
N GLY A 78 12.05 -6.49 10.59
CA GLY A 78 13.23 -6.50 9.74
C GLY A 78 13.26 -5.39 8.67
N ILE A 79 12.41 -4.37 8.77
CA ILE A 79 12.40 -3.22 7.86
C ILE A 79 13.53 -2.26 8.26
N ASN A 80 14.31 -1.83 7.28
CA ASN A 80 15.34 -0.81 7.48
C ASN A 80 14.70 0.58 7.56
N THR A 81 14.71 1.16 8.75
CA THR A 81 14.13 2.48 9.07
C THR A 81 15.16 3.61 9.11
N SER A 82 16.41 3.34 8.72
CA SER A 82 17.53 4.34 8.78
C SER A 82 17.27 5.59 7.92
N TYR A 83 16.32 5.52 6.99
CA TYR A 83 15.94 6.61 6.09
C TYR A 83 14.64 7.30 6.50
N VAL A 84 14.13 7.01 7.71
CA VAL A 84 12.96 7.68 8.25
C VAL A 84 13.39 8.97 8.97
N LYS A 85 12.90 10.10 8.46
CA LYS A 85 13.13 11.43 9.04
C LYS A 85 12.39 11.58 10.37
N ARG A 86 13.02 12.21 11.34
CA ARG A 86 12.42 12.55 12.64
C ARG A 86 12.24 14.06 12.74
N VAL A 87 11.00 14.50 12.89
CA VAL A 87 10.64 15.93 12.95
C VAL A 87 10.31 16.32 14.39
N GLN A 88 11.03 17.31 14.94
CA GLN A 88 10.94 17.70 16.36
C GLN A 88 9.60 18.35 16.71
N GLU A 89 9.10 19.22 15.84
CA GLU A 89 7.96 20.10 16.14
C GLU A 89 6.62 19.62 15.55
N LYS A 90 6.59 18.39 15.04
CA LYS A 90 5.39 17.79 14.45
C LYS A 90 5.04 16.50 15.16
N SER A 91 3.75 16.23 15.28
CA SER A 91 3.29 14.89 15.67
C SER A 91 3.53 13.88 14.55
N THR A 92 3.68 12.63 14.91
CA THR A 92 3.54 11.53 13.93
C THR A 92 2.17 11.59 13.28
N GLY A 93 2.08 11.22 12.00
CA GLY A 93 0.81 11.13 11.29
C GLY A 93 -0.18 10.25 12.05
N CYS A 94 -1.44 10.64 12.06
CA CYS A 94 -2.47 9.95 12.84
C CYS A 94 -3.77 9.83 12.05
N ALA A 95 -4.39 8.64 12.07
CA ALA A 95 -5.77 8.44 11.68
C ALA A 95 -6.64 8.26 12.94
N ILE A 96 -7.62 9.15 13.13
CA ILE A 96 -8.60 9.04 14.20
C ILE A 96 -9.83 8.38 13.60
N ILE A 97 -10.10 7.15 14.05
CA ILE A 97 -11.14 6.29 13.48
C ILE A 97 -12.18 6.03 14.54
N THR A 98 -13.43 6.36 14.25
CA THR A 98 -14.57 6.00 15.12
C THR A 98 -15.35 4.88 14.44
N VAL A 99 -15.60 3.80 15.16
CA VAL A 99 -16.37 2.64 14.69
C VAL A 99 -17.63 2.50 15.55
N ASP A 100 -18.80 2.48 14.94
CA ASP A 100 -20.07 2.33 15.63
C ASP A 100 -20.50 0.87 15.80
N HIS A 101 -21.70 0.65 16.36
CA HIS A 101 -22.23 -0.68 16.61
C HIS A 101 -22.66 -1.45 15.35
N THR A 102 -22.78 -0.76 14.20
CA THR A 102 -23.06 -1.35 12.89
C THR A 102 -21.79 -1.71 12.12
N ALA A 103 -20.62 -1.47 12.73
CA ALA A 103 -19.30 -1.59 12.13
C ALA A 103 -19.02 -0.56 11.01
N GLU A 104 -19.84 0.47 10.88
CA GLU A 104 -19.52 1.62 10.05
C GLU A 104 -18.44 2.46 10.73
N ASN A 105 -17.60 3.11 9.93
CA ASN A 105 -16.52 3.94 10.43
C ASN A 105 -16.51 5.34 9.82
N THR A 106 -15.96 6.28 10.59
CA THR A 106 -15.53 7.59 10.11
C THR A 106 -14.06 7.74 10.39
N MET A 107 -13.34 8.45 9.53
CA MET A 107 -11.91 8.62 9.64
C MET A 107 -11.53 10.09 9.44
N LEU A 108 -10.70 10.60 10.33
CA LEU A 108 -10.04 11.90 10.22
C LEU A 108 -8.53 11.67 10.20
N VAL A 109 -7.87 12.07 9.11
CA VAL A 109 -6.42 11.93 8.98
C VAL A 109 -5.73 13.25 9.25
N VAL A 110 -4.75 13.22 10.14
CA VAL A 110 -3.82 14.32 10.40
C VAL A 110 -2.46 13.88 9.90
N LYS A 111 -1.97 14.49 8.81
CA LYS A 111 -0.73 14.05 8.15
C LYS A 111 0.51 14.23 9.05
N GLY A 112 0.53 15.26 9.93
CA GLY A 112 1.63 15.47 10.86
C GLY A 112 2.98 15.57 10.16
N ALA A 113 3.96 14.82 10.65
CA ALA A 113 5.32 14.78 10.09
C ALA A 113 5.38 14.26 8.64
N ASN A 114 4.38 13.52 8.15
CA ASN A 114 4.37 13.08 6.75
C ASN A 114 4.40 14.26 5.78
N ASP A 115 3.80 15.41 6.14
CA ASP A 115 3.84 16.63 5.31
C ASP A 115 5.21 17.33 5.29
N ASP A 116 6.15 16.93 6.15
CA ASP A 116 7.50 17.51 6.21
C ASP A 116 8.55 16.69 5.45
N LEU A 117 8.14 15.64 4.75
CA LEU A 117 9.04 14.89 3.88
C LEU A 117 9.28 15.67 2.60
N THR A 118 10.53 16.10 2.35
CA THR A 118 10.89 16.95 1.22
C THR A 118 11.60 16.19 0.10
N ALA A 119 11.72 16.82 -1.06
CA ALA A 119 12.50 16.27 -2.18
C ALA A 119 13.99 16.08 -1.80
N GLU A 120 14.55 16.97 -0.99
CA GLU A 120 15.93 16.88 -0.52
C GLU A 120 16.14 15.68 0.42
N ASP A 121 15.18 15.40 1.29
CA ASP A 121 15.18 14.20 2.16
C ASP A 121 15.19 12.93 1.31
N ILE A 122 14.38 12.90 0.24
CA ILE A 122 14.35 11.80 -0.73
C ILE A 122 15.70 11.62 -1.41
N GLN A 123 16.28 12.70 -1.94
CA GLN A 123 17.61 12.66 -2.60
C GLN A 123 18.69 12.13 -1.65
N ALA A 124 18.69 12.61 -0.40
CA ALA A 124 19.62 12.16 0.61
C ALA A 124 19.48 10.65 0.90
N ALA A 125 18.27 10.15 1.06
CA ALA A 125 17.99 8.73 1.28
C ALA A 125 18.44 7.88 0.08
N PHE A 126 18.08 8.29 -1.14
CA PHE A 126 18.46 7.56 -2.36
C PHE A 126 19.97 7.57 -2.62
N SER A 127 20.72 8.57 -2.15
CA SER A 127 22.18 8.57 -2.27
C SER A 127 22.84 7.38 -1.56
N MET A 128 22.20 6.84 -0.53
CA MET A 128 22.67 5.72 0.29
C MET A 128 22.10 4.36 -0.11
N ILE A 129 21.00 4.33 -0.86
CA ILE A 129 20.33 3.09 -1.30
C ILE A 129 20.93 2.62 -2.63
N ASN A 130 21.43 1.39 -2.71
CA ASN A 130 22.13 0.91 -3.89
C ASN A 130 21.55 -0.36 -4.55
N ASN A 131 20.75 -1.17 -3.83
CA ASN A 131 20.37 -2.51 -4.32
C ASN A 131 18.87 -2.78 -4.33
N SER A 132 18.04 -1.75 -4.41
CA SER A 132 16.59 -1.94 -4.59
C SER A 132 16.24 -2.13 -6.05
N LYS A 133 15.39 -3.10 -6.33
CA LYS A 133 14.87 -3.39 -7.68
C LYS A 133 13.52 -2.70 -7.91
N ILE A 134 12.74 -2.55 -6.86
CA ILE A 134 11.37 -2.01 -6.89
C ILE A 134 11.32 -0.77 -6.00
N LEU A 135 10.67 0.25 -6.52
CA LEU A 135 10.18 1.40 -5.75
C LEU A 135 8.66 1.33 -5.67
N LEU A 136 8.12 1.36 -4.45
CA LEU A 136 6.69 1.40 -4.20
C LEU A 136 6.33 2.71 -3.50
N VAL A 137 5.41 3.49 -4.08
CA VAL A 137 5.05 4.85 -3.63
C VAL A 137 3.55 4.99 -3.52
N GLN A 138 3.06 5.78 -2.54
CA GLN A 138 1.65 6.16 -2.36
C GLN A 138 1.53 7.68 -2.22
N MET A 139 0.29 8.19 -2.05
CA MET A 139 0.00 9.63 -2.14
C MET A 139 -0.36 10.28 -0.79
N GLU A 140 0.08 9.72 0.33
CA GLU A 140 -0.14 10.31 1.67
C GLU A 140 1.01 11.20 2.18
N ILE A 141 1.95 11.53 1.30
CA ILE A 141 3.07 12.45 1.53
C ILE A 141 3.00 13.59 0.51
N PRO A 142 3.80 14.66 0.63
CA PRO A 142 3.80 15.75 -0.35
C PRO A 142 4.09 15.26 -1.78
N GLU A 143 3.35 15.78 -2.75
CA GLU A 143 3.48 15.37 -4.16
C GLU A 143 4.90 15.56 -4.69
N GLU A 144 5.59 16.62 -4.31
CA GLU A 144 6.98 16.86 -4.74
C GLU A 144 7.93 15.76 -4.21
N ALA A 145 7.69 15.23 -3.00
CA ALA A 145 8.46 14.09 -2.48
C ALA A 145 8.13 12.80 -3.25
N VAL A 146 6.86 12.57 -3.62
CA VAL A 146 6.43 11.45 -4.46
C VAL A 146 7.12 11.50 -5.81
N ILE A 147 7.06 12.64 -6.50
CA ILE A 147 7.69 12.84 -7.81
C ILE A 147 9.19 12.62 -7.73
N GLU A 148 9.85 13.23 -6.75
CA GLU A 148 11.31 13.07 -6.59
C GLU A 148 11.69 11.61 -6.30
N ALA A 149 10.91 10.90 -5.48
CA ALA A 149 11.13 9.47 -5.23
C ALA A 149 11.09 8.65 -6.53
N MET A 150 10.08 8.88 -7.37
CA MET A 150 9.94 8.19 -8.64
C MET A 150 11.07 8.54 -9.61
N ILE A 151 11.49 9.81 -9.67
CA ILE A 151 12.65 10.24 -10.47
C ILE A 151 13.93 9.55 -10.01
N GLN A 152 14.21 9.51 -8.71
CA GLN A 152 15.39 8.87 -8.16
C GLN A 152 15.34 7.35 -8.35
N GLY A 153 14.18 6.71 -8.18
CA GLY A 153 13.98 5.29 -8.45
C GLY A 153 14.34 4.93 -9.89
N ARG A 154 13.81 5.69 -10.86
CA ARG A 154 14.13 5.48 -12.29
C ARG A 154 15.60 5.72 -12.61
N LYS A 155 16.24 6.75 -12.04
CA LYS A 155 17.69 6.98 -12.20
C LYS A 155 18.54 5.80 -11.71
N LYS A 156 18.05 5.07 -10.71
CA LYS A 156 18.70 3.87 -10.18
C LYS A 156 18.29 2.56 -10.87
N GLY A 157 17.47 2.63 -11.91
CA GLY A 157 16.99 1.46 -12.64
C GLY A 157 15.97 0.62 -11.89
N MET A 158 15.30 1.18 -10.88
CA MET A 158 14.20 0.53 -10.18
C MET A 158 12.94 0.54 -11.04
N PHE A 159 12.12 -0.51 -10.95
CA PHE A 159 10.77 -0.51 -11.48
C PHE A 159 9.85 0.23 -10.50
N VAL A 160 9.17 1.26 -10.99
CA VAL A 160 8.40 2.21 -10.18
C VAL A 160 6.93 1.85 -10.17
N ILE A 161 6.41 1.46 -9.00
CA ILE A 161 5.01 1.15 -8.76
C ILE A 161 4.38 2.32 -8.00
N LEU A 162 3.34 2.92 -8.57
CA LEU A 162 2.51 3.92 -7.93
C LEU A 162 1.18 3.30 -7.52
N ASP A 163 0.92 3.22 -6.22
CA ASP A 163 -0.42 3.00 -5.66
C ASP A 163 -1.04 4.38 -5.41
N PRO A 164 -1.97 4.85 -6.27
CA PRO A 164 -2.43 6.24 -6.26
C PRO A 164 -3.49 6.48 -5.16
N ALA A 165 -3.18 6.09 -3.95
CA ALA A 165 -4.05 6.11 -2.79
C ALA A 165 -3.53 7.07 -1.69
N PRO A 166 -4.36 8.01 -1.22
CA PRO A 166 -5.63 8.45 -1.82
C PRO A 166 -5.39 9.22 -3.12
N ALA A 167 -6.33 9.13 -4.06
CA ALA A 167 -6.20 9.79 -5.35
C ALA A 167 -6.43 11.33 -5.29
N ASP A 168 -6.79 11.84 -4.12
CA ASP A 168 -6.98 13.28 -3.91
C ASP A 168 -5.64 14.02 -3.94
N GLY A 169 -5.57 15.03 -4.79
CA GLY A 169 -4.37 15.87 -4.96
C GLY A 169 -3.30 15.31 -5.90
N ILE A 170 -3.52 14.15 -6.56
CA ILE A 170 -2.61 13.67 -7.62
C ILE A 170 -2.77 14.55 -8.86
N THR A 171 -1.65 14.99 -9.42
CA THR A 171 -1.61 15.62 -10.73
C THR A 171 -1.14 14.65 -11.82
N GLU A 172 -1.49 14.96 -13.07
CA GLU A 172 -0.97 14.24 -14.23
C GLU A 172 0.57 14.24 -14.28
N ARG A 173 1.20 15.24 -13.69
CA ARG A 173 2.65 15.37 -13.57
C ARG A 173 3.26 14.21 -12.79
N ALA A 174 2.63 13.77 -11.70
CA ALA A 174 3.12 12.63 -10.92
C ALA A 174 2.99 11.32 -11.71
N LEU A 175 1.88 11.12 -12.42
CA LEU A 175 1.57 9.86 -13.10
C LEU A 175 2.62 9.47 -14.15
N GLN A 176 3.21 10.43 -14.86
CA GLN A 176 4.18 10.15 -15.95
C GLN A 176 5.49 9.47 -15.51
N TYR A 177 5.78 9.44 -14.21
CA TYR A 177 6.99 8.82 -13.68
C TYR A 177 6.79 7.37 -13.23
N ALA A 178 5.54 6.87 -13.22
CA ALA A 178 5.25 5.49 -12.87
C ALA A 178 5.51 4.54 -14.05
N ASP A 179 6.09 3.37 -13.77
CA ASP A 179 6.17 2.27 -14.73
C ASP A 179 4.89 1.40 -14.66
N LEU A 180 4.26 1.39 -13.48
CA LEU A 180 3.02 0.68 -13.20
C LEU A 180 2.15 1.50 -12.24
N ILE A 181 0.86 1.64 -12.54
CA ILE A 181 -0.15 2.23 -11.65
C ILE A 181 -1.15 1.18 -11.17
N VAL A 182 -1.55 1.23 -9.89
CA VAL A 182 -2.36 0.17 -9.25
C VAL A 182 -3.60 0.74 -8.54
N PRO A 183 -4.52 1.43 -9.22
CA PRO A 183 -5.69 2.03 -8.60
C PRO A 183 -6.80 0.99 -8.29
N ASN A 184 -7.59 1.28 -7.26
CA ASN A 184 -8.89 0.64 -7.06
C ASN A 184 -9.99 1.37 -7.86
N LYS A 185 -11.26 0.91 -7.77
CA LYS A 185 -12.38 1.51 -8.50
C LYS A 185 -12.59 2.99 -8.16
N GLN A 186 -12.47 3.35 -6.88
CA GLN A 186 -12.68 4.73 -6.43
C GLN A 186 -11.55 5.64 -6.92
N GLU A 187 -10.32 5.22 -6.77
CA GLU A 187 -9.13 5.91 -7.25
C GLU A 187 -9.17 6.04 -8.78
N THR A 188 -9.55 4.98 -9.49
CA THR A 188 -9.73 5.01 -10.94
C THR A 188 -10.75 6.07 -11.34
N LYS A 189 -11.93 6.08 -10.68
CA LYS A 189 -12.97 7.08 -10.96
C LYS A 189 -12.49 8.52 -10.69
N GLN A 190 -11.75 8.73 -9.61
CA GLN A 190 -11.21 10.06 -9.27
C GLN A 190 -10.17 10.53 -10.29
N LEU A 191 -9.30 9.63 -10.77
CA LEU A 191 -8.22 9.97 -11.70
C LEU A 191 -8.68 10.09 -13.16
N THR A 192 -9.66 9.28 -13.57
CA THR A 192 -10.05 9.15 -14.98
C THR A 192 -11.45 9.67 -15.30
N GLY A 193 -12.29 9.85 -14.26
CA GLY A 193 -13.72 10.08 -14.40
C GLY A 193 -14.53 8.83 -14.77
N ILE A 194 -13.88 7.67 -14.99
CA ILE A 194 -14.51 6.42 -15.42
C ILE A 194 -14.93 5.60 -14.20
N ASP A 195 -16.22 5.24 -14.13
CA ASP A 195 -16.75 4.37 -13.08
C ASP A 195 -16.56 2.91 -13.47
N VAL A 196 -15.70 2.20 -12.77
CA VAL A 196 -15.37 0.79 -13.07
C VAL A 196 -16.44 -0.13 -12.49
N ILE A 197 -17.38 -0.54 -13.34
CA ILE A 197 -18.48 -1.45 -13.00
C ILE A 197 -18.30 -2.87 -13.55
N ASP A 198 -17.59 -2.99 -14.68
CA ASP A 198 -17.34 -4.21 -15.44
C ASP A 198 -15.96 -4.20 -16.10
N MET A 199 -15.69 -5.20 -16.94
CA MET A 199 -14.42 -5.36 -17.65
C MET A 199 -14.22 -4.29 -18.72
N ASP A 200 -15.28 -3.88 -19.40
CA ASP A 200 -15.19 -2.88 -20.47
C ASP A 200 -14.81 -1.52 -19.92
N SER A 201 -15.43 -1.11 -18.82
CA SER A 201 -15.08 0.14 -18.12
C SER A 201 -13.68 0.08 -17.47
N ALA A 202 -13.25 -1.09 -16.98
CA ALA A 202 -11.88 -1.28 -16.49
C ALA A 202 -10.85 -1.16 -17.64
N PHE A 203 -11.16 -1.71 -18.80
CA PHE A 203 -10.32 -1.57 -20.01
C PHE A 203 -10.23 -0.11 -20.46
N GLN A 204 -11.35 0.62 -20.52
CA GLN A 204 -11.36 2.04 -20.85
C GLN A 204 -10.48 2.86 -19.90
N ALA A 205 -10.51 2.55 -18.60
CA ALA A 205 -9.66 3.19 -17.61
C ALA A 205 -8.18 2.89 -17.82
N ALA A 206 -7.84 1.63 -18.13
CA ALA A 206 -6.47 1.23 -18.42
C ALA A 206 -5.94 1.92 -19.69
N GLU A 207 -6.75 2.02 -20.74
CA GLU A 207 -6.41 2.78 -21.95
C GLU A 207 -6.22 4.28 -21.68
N TYR A 208 -6.99 4.85 -20.74
CA TYR A 208 -6.79 6.23 -20.31
C TYR A 208 -5.40 6.43 -19.74
N PHE A 209 -4.96 5.58 -18.81
CA PHE A 209 -3.61 5.64 -18.26
C PHE A 209 -2.52 5.41 -19.31
N HIS A 210 -2.76 4.50 -20.25
CA HIS A 210 -1.83 4.25 -21.34
C HIS A 210 -1.64 5.50 -22.24
N ARG A 211 -2.74 6.21 -22.58
CA ARG A 211 -2.68 7.47 -23.34
C ARG A 211 -1.94 8.57 -22.58
N MET A 212 -1.91 8.52 -21.25
CA MET A 212 -1.11 9.42 -20.40
C MET A 212 0.36 9.02 -20.31
N GLY A 213 0.78 7.95 -20.98
CA GLY A 213 2.16 7.49 -21.04
C GLY A 213 2.53 6.42 -20.02
N ILE A 214 1.58 5.93 -19.21
CA ILE A 214 1.81 4.83 -18.26
C ILE A 214 1.60 3.51 -19.02
N LYS A 215 2.67 2.75 -19.20
CA LYS A 215 2.63 1.52 -20.00
C LYS A 215 1.84 0.40 -19.35
N ASN A 216 1.86 0.31 -18.04
CA ASN A 216 1.27 -0.79 -17.30
C ASN A 216 0.28 -0.27 -16.25
N SER A 217 -0.89 -0.90 -16.16
CA SER A 217 -1.86 -0.61 -15.10
C SER A 217 -2.56 -1.86 -14.59
N ILE A 218 -2.89 -1.85 -13.31
CA ILE A 218 -3.69 -2.90 -12.66
C ILE A 218 -4.92 -2.23 -12.05
N ILE A 219 -6.08 -2.44 -12.68
CA ILE A 219 -7.34 -1.91 -12.16
C ILE A 219 -7.93 -2.91 -11.17
N LYS A 220 -7.84 -2.62 -9.88
CA LYS A 220 -8.35 -3.47 -8.79
C LYS A 220 -9.87 -3.37 -8.72
N MET A 221 -10.57 -4.51 -8.81
CA MET A 221 -12.04 -4.58 -8.77
C MET A 221 -12.57 -5.30 -7.52
N GLY A 222 -11.78 -5.34 -6.45
CA GLY A 222 -12.13 -5.97 -5.19
C GLY A 222 -12.24 -7.49 -5.33
N GLU A 223 -13.32 -8.07 -4.81
CA GLU A 223 -13.56 -9.53 -4.88
C GLU A 223 -13.62 -10.11 -6.29
N LYS A 224 -13.92 -9.28 -7.27
CA LYS A 224 -13.91 -9.68 -8.69
C LYS A 224 -12.50 -9.91 -9.23
N GLY A 225 -11.44 -9.42 -8.56
CA GLY A 225 -10.06 -9.53 -9.03
C GLY A 225 -9.55 -8.25 -9.67
N SER A 226 -8.76 -8.38 -10.73
CA SER A 226 -8.06 -7.24 -11.35
C SER A 226 -7.99 -7.37 -12.87
N LEU A 227 -8.10 -6.25 -13.58
CA LEU A 227 -7.68 -6.14 -14.97
C LEU A 227 -6.22 -5.73 -15.00
N VAL A 228 -5.39 -6.51 -15.65
CA VAL A 228 -3.99 -6.18 -15.93
C VAL A 228 -3.91 -5.65 -17.36
N TYR A 229 -3.27 -4.51 -17.54
CA TYR A 229 -2.94 -3.92 -18.82
C TYR A 229 -1.42 -3.77 -18.91
N GLU A 230 -0.82 -4.41 -19.89
CA GLU A 230 0.63 -4.42 -20.12
C GLU A 230 0.92 -4.11 -21.59
N ASP A 231 1.42 -2.92 -21.85
CA ASP A 231 1.86 -2.43 -23.17
C ASP A 231 0.88 -2.79 -24.33
N GLY A 232 -0.41 -2.50 -24.12
CA GLY A 232 -1.48 -2.74 -25.12
C GLY A 232 -2.17 -4.11 -25.02
N LYS A 233 -1.71 -5.01 -24.14
CA LYS A 233 -2.35 -6.30 -23.87
C LYS A 233 -3.13 -6.26 -22.57
N THR A 234 -4.23 -6.96 -22.53
CA THR A 234 -5.05 -7.06 -21.32
C THR A 234 -5.26 -8.50 -20.91
N GLU A 235 -5.22 -8.74 -19.62
CA GLU A 235 -5.58 -10.00 -19.01
C GLU A 235 -6.39 -9.78 -17.75
N TYR A 236 -7.40 -10.63 -17.55
CA TYR A 236 -8.20 -10.63 -16.33
C TYR A 236 -7.68 -11.66 -15.35
N VAL A 237 -7.33 -11.21 -14.16
CA VAL A 237 -6.91 -12.09 -13.06
C VAL A 237 -8.05 -12.15 -12.04
N GLN A 238 -8.62 -13.34 -11.90
CA GLN A 238 -9.77 -13.57 -11.03
C GLN A 238 -9.41 -13.38 -9.55
N GLY A 239 -10.30 -12.77 -8.78
CA GLY A 239 -10.17 -12.68 -7.32
C GLY A 239 -10.45 -14.00 -6.62
N ILE A 240 -9.94 -14.13 -5.40
CA ILE A 240 -10.15 -15.31 -4.57
C ILE A 240 -11.29 -15.03 -3.59
N LYS A 241 -12.34 -15.87 -3.66
CA LYS A 241 -13.50 -15.74 -2.77
C LYS A 241 -13.16 -16.20 -1.36
N VAL A 242 -13.39 -15.31 -0.40
CA VAL A 242 -13.24 -15.57 1.04
C VAL A 242 -14.35 -14.86 1.82
N THR A 243 -14.56 -15.26 3.06
CA THR A 243 -15.41 -14.50 3.99
C THR A 243 -14.56 -13.42 4.63
N ALA A 244 -14.83 -12.16 4.28
CA ALA A 244 -14.08 -11.02 4.82
C ALA A 244 -14.45 -10.78 6.29
N VAL A 245 -13.42 -10.52 7.10
CA VAL A 245 -13.50 -10.09 8.50
C VAL A 245 -13.15 -8.61 8.62
N ASP A 246 -12.10 -8.18 7.90
CA ASP A 246 -11.61 -6.79 7.91
C ASP A 246 -10.88 -6.45 6.61
N THR A 247 -11.39 -5.49 5.87
CA THR A 247 -10.85 -5.07 4.57
C THR A 247 -9.78 -3.99 4.65
N VAL A 248 -9.55 -3.40 5.84
CA VAL A 248 -8.52 -2.35 6.04
C VAL A 248 -7.13 -2.91 5.73
N GLY A 249 -6.35 -2.23 4.88
CA GLY A 249 -5.01 -2.67 4.47
C GLY A 249 -4.98 -3.79 3.42
N ALA A 250 -6.13 -4.20 2.84
CA ALA A 250 -6.15 -5.18 1.75
C ALA A 250 -5.40 -4.67 0.51
N GLY A 251 -5.62 -3.40 0.14
CA GLY A 251 -4.89 -2.74 -0.95
C GLY A 251 -3.39 -2.64 -0.68
N ASP A 252 -3.02 -2.31 0.57
CA ASP A 252 -1.61 -2.25 0.99
C ASP A 252 -0.94 -3.63 0.92
N SER A 253 -1.66 -4.68 1.35
CA SER A 253 -1.18 -6.06 1.27
C SER A 253 -1.03 -6.53 -0.18
N PHE A 254 -1.97 -6.14 -1.05
CA PHE A 254 -1.87 -6.37 -2.49
C PHE A 254 -0.63 -5.70 -3.08
N ALA A 255 -0.42 -4.40 -2.82
CA ALA A 255 0.70 -3.65 -3.36
C ALA A 255 2.06 -4.17 -2.85
N GLY A 256 2.16 -4.52 -1.55
CA GLY A 256 3.36 -5.13 -0.98
C GLY A 256 3.66 -6.51 -1.56
N ALA A 257 2.64 -7.34 -1.81
CA ALA A 257 2.79 -8.65 -2.44
C ALA A 257 3.20 -8.51 -3.92
N LEU A 258 2.62 -7.54 -4.64
CA LEU A 258 2.98 -7.22 -6.01
C LEU A 258 4.45 -6.84 -6.14
N ALA A 259 4.90 -5.90 -5.30
CA ALA A 259 6.29 -5.49 -5.22
C ALA A 259 7.21 -6.67 -4.90
N SER A 260 6.77 -7.57 -4.00
CA SER A 260 7.53 -8.76 -3.59
C SER A 260 7.72 -9.72 -4.76
N ALA A 261 6.67 -10.06 -5.49
CA ALA A 261 6.75 -10.99 -6.63
C ALA A 261 7.56 -10.41 -7.79
N LEU A 262 7.35 -9.12 -8.12
CA LEU A 262 8.14 -8.44 -9.15
C LEU A 262 9.62 -8.33 -8.79
N SER A 263 9.97 -8.16 -7.49
CA SER A 263 11.37 -8.14 -7.05
C SER A 263 12.09 -9.48 -7.23
N ASP A 264 11.33 -10.59 -7.22
CA ASP A 264 11.82 -11.94 -7.53
C ASP A 264 11.96 -12.20 -9.04
N GLY A 265 11.44 -11.32 -9.89
CA GLY A 265 11.46 -11.45 -11.34
C GLY A 265 10.22 -12.16 -11.92
N ALA A 266 9.15 -12.30 -11.15
CA ALA A 266 7.87 -12.75 -11.68
C ALA A 266 7.34 -11.79 -12.75
N ASP A 267 6.65 -12.30 -13.76
CA ASP A 267 5.89 -11.48 -14.70
C ASP A 267 4.67 -10.82 -14.01
N LEU A 268 4.06 -9.86 -14.68
CA LEU A 268 3.00 -9.04 -14.08
C LEU A 268 1.76 -9.86 -13.71
N ILE A 269 1.37 -10.83 -14.54
CA ILE A 269 0.21 -11.70 -14.30
C ILE A 269 0.44 -12.60 -13.09
N THR A 270 1.60 -13.23 -13.02
CA THR A 270 2.05 -14.05 -11.88
C THR A 270 2.07 -13.23 -10.60
N ALA A 271 2.59 -12.01 -10.65
CA ALA A 271 2.64 -11.11 -9.50
C ALA A 271 1.24 -10.68 -9.03
N VAL A 272 0.30 -10.43 -9.95
CA VAL A 272 -1.10 -10.08 -9.61
C VAL A 272 -1.85 -11.28 -9.03
N ASN A 273 -1.64 -12.49 -9.56
CA ASN A 273 -2.20 -13.71 -8.98
C ASN A 273 -1.76 -13.88 -7.52
N PHE A 274 -0.47 -13.75 -7.26
CA PHE A 274 0.07 -13.82 -5.90
C PHE A 274 -0.49 -12.72 -4.99
N SER A 275 -0.61 -11.49 -5.52
CA SER A 275 -1.17 -10.36 -4.77
C SER A 275 -2.65 -10.58 -4.40
N ASN A 276 -3.45 -11.17 -5.29
CA ASN A 276 -4.83 -11.53 -5.00
C ASN A 276 -4.92 -12.58 -3.88
N ILE A 277 -4.00 -13.56 -3.84
CA ILE A 277 -3.92 -14.56 -2.77
C ILE A 277 -3.64 -13.88 -1.42
N VAL A 278 -2.61 -13.05 -1.38
CA VAL A 278 -2.20 -12.36 -0.14
C VAL A 278 -3.29 -11.42 0.36
N ALA A 279 -3.90 -10.63 -0.53
CA ALA A 279 -4.99 -9.72 -0.18
C ALA A 279 -6.25 -10.49 0.29
N ALA A 280 -6.58 -11.61 -0.35
CA ALA A 280 -7.69 -12.46 0.07
C ALA A 280 -7.46 -13.06 1.46
N LEU A 281 -6.25 -13.57 1.74
CA LEU A 281 -5.92 -14.07 3.07
C LEU A 281 -5.92 -12.95 4.12
N LYS A 282 -5.44 -11.74 3.78
CA LYS A 282 -5.44 -10.58 4.67
C LYS A 282 -6.86 -10.23 5.11
N VAL A 283 -7.83 -10.15 4.22
CA VAL A 283 -9.20 -9.73 4.59
C VAL A 283 -9.92 -10.72 5.51
N THR A 284 -9.43 -11.93 5.68
CA THR A 284 -9.93 -12.89 6.68
C THR A 284 -9.42 -12.61 8.09
N ARG A 285 -8.57 -11.59 8.29
CA ARG A 285 -7.87 -11.27 9.54
C ARG A 285 -8.06 -9.83 9.93
N GLN A 286 -8.06 -9.55 11.23
CA GLN A 286 -8.26 -8.21 11.79
C GLN A 286 -6.98 -7.37 11.76
N GLY A 287 -7.10 -6.06 11.51
CA GLY A 287 -6.05 -5.04 11.59
C GLY A 287 -5.22 -4.90 10.31
N ALA A 288 -4.87 -3.65 9.96
CA ALA A 288 -4.14 -3.33 8.74
C ALA A 288 -2.76 -4.03 8.66
N GLN A 289 -1.94 -3.90 9.71
CA GLN A 289 -0.62 -4.55 9.77
C GLN A 289 -0.66 -5.90 10.51
N ALA A 290 -1.49 -6.02 11.55
CA ALA A 290 -1.59 -7.28 12.31
C ALA A 290 -2.21 -8.41 11.48
N GLY A 291 -3.09 -8.08 10.53
CA GLY A 291 -3.73 -9.03 9.63
C GLY A 291 -2.86 -9.46 8.42
N VAL A 292 -1.73 -8.79 8.17
CA VAL A 292 -0.84 -9.14 7.05
C VAL A 292 -0.27 -10.55 7.25
N PRO A 293 -0.45 -11.47 6.28
CA PRO A 293 0.07 -12.82 6.42
C PRO A 293 1.58 -12.89 6.19
N THR A 294 2.23 -13.86 6.86
CA THR A 294 3.60 -14.28 6.50
C THR A 294 3.57 -15.19 5.28
N ILE A 295 4.73 -15.42 4.67
CA ILE A 295 4.83 -16.32 3.50
C ILE A 295 4.43 -17.76 3.86
N GLU A 296 4.73 -18.22 5.07
CA GLU A 296 4.34 -19.55 5.55
C GLU A 296 2.81 -19.68 5.63
N GLN A 297 2.14 -18.63 6.11
CA GLN A 297 0.67 -18.59 6.18
C GLN A 297 0.01 -18.51 4.80
N VAL A 298 0.66 -17.83 3.84
CA VAL A 298 0.22 -17.84 2.44
C VAL A 298 0.35 -19.25 1.85
N ASN A 299 1.48 -19.94 2.10
CA ASN A 299 1.71 -21.32 1.64
C ASN A 299 0.66 -22.29 2.22
N GLU A 300 0.34 -22.17 3.51
CA GLU A 300 -0.67 -22.99 4.18
C GLU A 300 -2.06 -22.76 3.58
N PHE A 301 -2.47 -21.50 3.42
CA PHE A 301 -3.73 -21.11 2.78
C PHE A 301 -3.87 -21.67 1.36
N CYS A 302 -2.81 -21.61 0.57
CA CYS A 302 -2.77 -22.16 -0.77
C CYS A 302 -2.92 -23.67 -0.77
N LYS A 303 -2.19 -24.37 0.12
CA LYS A 303 -2.26 -25.82 0.27
C LYS A 303 -3.66 -26.30 0.66
N GLU A 304 -4.31 -25.65 1.61
CA GLU A 304 -5.67 -25.97 2.06
C GLU A 304 -6.72 -25.83 0.94
N ARG A 305 -6.49 -24.93 0.00
CA ARG A 305 -7.41 -24.61 -1.10
C ARG A 305 -7.04 -25.23 -2.44
N GLY A 306 -5.94 -25.96 -2.52
CA GLY A 306 -5.42 -26.49 -3.79
C GLY A 306 -5.01 -25.40 -4.78
N ILE A 307 -4.55 -24.25 -4.29
CA ILE A 307 -4.06 -23.13 -5.09
C ILE A 307 -2.53 -23.20 -5.14
N THR A 308 -1.96 -22.94 -6.31
CA THR A 308 -0.51 -22.79 -6.48
C THR A 308 -0.13 -21.31 -6.65
N HIS A 309 1.10 -20.98 -6.30
CA HIS A 309 1.72 -19.70 -6.62
C HIS A 309 3.22 -19.91 -6.93
N TYR A 310 3.85 -18.91 -7.54
CA TYR A 310 5.18 -19.00 -8.13
C TYR A 310 6.27 -19.49 -7.17
N LEU A 311 6.21 -19.14 -5.87
CA LEU A 311 7.21 -19.61 -4.89
C LEU A 311 7.04 -21.11 -4.53
N LEU A 312 5.83 -21.67 -4.62
CA LEU A 312 5.60 -23.10 -4.42
C LEU A 312 6.05 -23.93 -5.62
N GLU A 313 5.97 -23.37 -6.81
CA GLU A 313 6.43 -24.03 -8.05
C GLU A 313 7.95 -24.15 -8.06
N THR A 314 8.68 -23.14 -7.60
CA THR A 314 10.16 -23.16 -7.52
C THR A 314 10.71 -24.10 -6.45
N LEU A 315 9.91 -24.49 -5.44
CA LEU A 315 10.33 -25.46 -4.43
C LEU A 315 10.17 -26.93 -4.88
N ASN A 316 9.42 -27.15 -5.96
CA ASN A 316 9.14 -28.49 -6.50
C ASN A 316 9.98 -28.81 -7.76
N THR A 317 10.83 -27.88 -8.20
CA THR A 317 11.85 -28.06 -9.26
C THR A 317 13.25 -28.11 -8.67
#